data_fafa9b0449ae0dae255a66edde3b189d
#
_entry.id   fafa9b0449ae0dae255a66edde3b189d
#
_cell.length_a   1.000
_cell.length_b   1.000
_cell.length_c   1.000
_cell.angle_alpha   90.00
_cell.angle_beta   90.00
_cell.angle_gamma   90.00
#
_symmetry.space_group_name_H-M   'P 1'
#
loop_
_entity.id
_entity.type
_entity.pdbx_description
1 polymer ?
#
loop_
_entity_poly.entity_id
_entity_poly.type
_entity_poly.pdbx_seq_one_letter_code
_entity_poly.pdbx_strand_id
1 'polypeptide(L)'
;VIENGTKRFNRALYGGNTAFRAEAGDLPEFALYMPGMGGNLKFGFIINGKSKWLTEAINIKAIYRAGSMLYEIRDPLLNNGVIYLHAIALYSSEGFIVKLNTANIPSSVQLIAAYGGATGKKFSRDGDIGADPESSFYLKPEYCKDNLYRINQNRFQLLYGFAKPLSEEERYEVQHLLSTETKTAATEKAKEIVGLFPSNAMLKIRNANNQQTPIQLLNSDSIASSPLITASVNLQNKQLYYFLLQQPEKKTVTYNLLPLLFQQAETARKQLAERIKIKTPDPLINTLGAVLGIAADAVWEDPSFMHGAVAWRMRLNGWRGAYVADVFGWHERARKHFDGYALSQVTTPASGPVVADTALHLARQKEKLGTSLFSSGYISRNPGGDLRAHHYDMNLVFIDQLLNHFNWTGDTAYVKQMWPLLVRHLDWEKRNFDIDADGLYDSYAAIWASDALQYSGGGVTHSSAYNYRSNKVAAKLAMIIGEDGTKYEAEATKILNAINQHLWMNEKGWYAEYKDLLGNKLVHPSAGLWTIYHAIDEGIADPIQAYQSLQYINYHIPHIPIIAKG
;
A
#
# COMPACT_ATOMS: atom_id res chain seq x y z
N VAL A 1 7.14 -7.06 -20.67
CA VAL A 1 8.18 -6.38 -21.46
C VAL A 1 7.55 -5.24 -22.23
N ILE A 2 8.13 -4.05 -22.11
CA ILE A 2 7.70 -2.85 -22.85
C ILE A 2 8.93 -2.31 -23.58
N GLU A 3 8.78 -2.01 -24.86
CA GLU A 3 9.81 -1.39 -25.68
C GLU A 3 9.42 0.06 -26.01
N ASN A 4 10.34 0.98 -25.72
CA ASN A 4 10.15 2.42 -25.94
C ASN A 4 8.85 2.98 -25.34
N GLY A 5 8.49 2.49 -24.15
CA GLY A 5 7.38 3.05 -23.36
C GLY A 5 7.69 4.46 -22.86
N THR A 6 6.66 5.18 -22.43
CA THR A 6 6.76 6.61 -22.10
C THR A 6 6.52 6.92 -20.62
N LYS A 7 6.06 5.96 -19.85
CA LYS A 7 5.73 6.15 -18.43
C LYS A 7 7.00 6.12 -17.58
N ARG A 8 7.15 7.09 -16.68
CA ARG A 8 8.34 7.17 -15.81
C ARG A 8 8.16 6.42 -14.49
N PHE A 9 7.00 6.58 -13.82
CA PHE A 9 6.78 6.13 -12.45
C PHE A 9 5.45 5.40 -12.29
N ASN A 10 5.27 4.31 -13.06
CA ASN A 10 4.05 3.49 -13.04
C ASN A 10 4.27 2.07 -12.51
N ARG A 11 5.43 1.81 -11.92
CA ARG A 11 5.82 0.51 -11.32
C ARG A 11 6.50 0.75 -9.97
N ALA A 12 5.74 0.66 -8.89
CA ALA A 12 6.33 0.74 -7.55
C ALA A 12 7.09 -0.55 -7.21
N LEU A 13 8.32 -0.40 -6.72
CA LEU A 13 9.15 -1.46 -6.20
C LEU A 13 9.14 -1.38 -4.69
N TYR A 14 8.54 -2.38 -4.04
CA TYR A 14 8.40 -2.45 -2.59
C TYR A 14 9.51 -3.29 -1.98
N GLY A 15 10.02 -2.84 -0.83
CA GLY A 15 10.81 -3.67 0.09
C GLY A 15 9.92 -4.33 1.13
N GLY A 16 10.53 -4.90 2.17
CA GLY A 16 9.81 -5.47 3.32
C GLY A 16 9.21 -4.43 4.29
N ASN A 17 9.20 -3.16 3.93
CA ASN A 17 8.62 -2.08 4.71
C ASN A 17 7.73 -1.21 3.81
N THR A 18 6.45 -1.12 4.15
CA THR A 18 5.46 -0.35 3.40
C THR A 18 5.68 1.16 3.47
N ALA A 19 6.46 1.65 4.45
CA ALA A 19 6.81 3.07 4.54
C ALA A 19 7.66 3.54 3.37
N PHE A 20 8.44 2.63 2.79
CA PHE A 20 9.37 2.88 1.70
C PHE A 20 8.90 2.24 0.40
N ARG A 21 9.13 2.94 -0.70
CA ARG A 21 9.10 2.36 -2.05
C ARG A 21 10.02 3.12 -2.99
N ALA A 22 10.49 2.44 -4.02
CA ALA A 22 11.12 3.05 -5.19
C ALA A 22 10.11 3.07 -6.36
N GLU A 23 9.91 4.23 -6.95
CA GLU A 23 9.14 4.40 -8.17
C GLU A 23 10.03 4.15 -9.37
N ALA A 24 9.56 3.31 -10.28
CA ALA A 24 10.18 2.99 -11.54
C ALA A 24 9.12 2.98 -12.65
N GLY A 25 9.53 2.84 -13.90
CA GLY A 25 8.61 2.82 -15.03
C GLY A 25 9.20 2.23 -16.29
N ASP A 26 8.65 2.62 -17.43
CA ASP A 26 9.15 2.20 -18.74
C ASP A 26 10.52 2.86 -19.05
N LEU A 27 10.79 4.03 -18.46
CA LEU A 27 12.04 4.77 -18.60
C LEU A 27 12.97 4.51 -17.40
N PRO A 28 14.30 4.44 -17.61
CA PRO A 28 15.29 4.13 -16.57
C PRO A 28 15.61 5.36 -15.69
N GLU A 29 14.62 5.77 -14.94
CA GLU A 29 14.67 6.84 -13.94
C GLU A 29 13.92 6.35 -12.69
N PHE A 30 14.40 6.72 -11.51
CA PHE A 30 13.91 6.17 -10.25
C PHE A 30 13.64 7.29 -9.25
N ALA A 31 12.53 7.21 -8.54
CA ALA A 31 12.25 8.12 -7.44
C ALA A 31 12.00 7.35 -6.14
N LEU A 32 12.24 8.00 -5.01
CA LEU A 32 12.07 7.40 -3.70
C LEU A 32 10.90 8.06 -2.96
N TYR A 33 10.09 7.25 -2.34
CA TYR A 33 9.09 7.68 -1.38
C TYR A 33 9.39 7.06 0.00
N MET A 34 9.66 7.93 1.03
CA MET A 34 10.18 7.52 2.34
C MET A 34 9.46 8.26 3.48
N PRO A 35 8.30 7.88 3.94
CA PRO A 35 7.03 8.54 3.65
C PRO A 35 7.21 10.01 3.39
N GLY A 36 7.01 10.36 2.16
CA GLY A 36 7.31 11.65 1.56
C GLY A 36 8.40 11.53 0.49
N MET A 37 8.49 12.57 -0.31
CA MET A 37 9.40 12.59 -1.48
C MET A 37 10.85 12.51 -1.05
N GLY A 38 11.51 11.39 -1.35
CA GLY A 38 12.90 11.07 -1.02
C GLY A 38 13.89 11.34 -2.15
N GLY A 39 13.46 12.03 -3.21
CA GLY A 39 14.32 12.42 -4.34
C GLY A 39 14.26 11.46 -5.52
N ASN A 40 15.01 11.81 -6.55
CA ASN A 40 15.03 11.17 -7.86
C ASN A 40 16.47 10.83 -8.26
N LEU A 41 16.69 9.64 -8.80
CA LEU A 41 17.94 9.13 -9.35
C LEU A 41 17.77 8.90 -10.85
N LYS A 42 18.59 9.56 -11.65
CA LYS A 42 18.67 9.33 -13.09
C LYS A 42 20.09 9.09 -13.54
N PHE A 43 20.23 8.40 -14.66
CA PHE A 43 21.51 8.07 -15.27
C PHE A 43 21.62 8.64 -16.66
N GLY A 44 22.83 9.00 -17.06
CA GLY A 44 23.16 9.40 -18.40
C GLY A 44 24.59 8.96 -18.75
N PHE A 45 25.01 9.20 -19.98
CA PHE A 45 26.37 8.94 -20.41
C PHE A 45 26.94 10.09 -21.22
N ILE A 46 28.27 10.18 -21.21
CA ILE A 46 29.07 11.10 -22.02
C ILE A 46 30.04 10.28 -22.84
N ILE A 47 30.16 10.59 -24.13
CA ILE A 47 31.10 9.96 -25.06
C ILE A 47 31.52 10.96 -26.12
N ASN A 48 32.84 11.18 -26.28
CA ASN A 48 33.40 12.04 -27.30
C ASN A 48 32.75 13.44 -27.37
N GLY A 49 32.49 14.06 -26.21
CA GLY A 49 31.89 15.38 -26.09
C GLY A 49 30.37 15.45 -26.35
N LYS A 50 29.71 14.31 -26.64
CA LYS A 50 28.26 14.18 -26.72
C LYS A 50 27.74 13.52 -25.47
N SER A 51 26.51 13.86 -25.07
CA SER A 51 25.90 13.24 -23.89
C SER A 51 24.40 13.07 -24.06
N LYS A 52 23.83 12.10 -23.32
CA LYS A 52 22.40 11.80 -23.34
C LYS A 52 21.99 11.20 -22.00
N TRP A 53 20.81 11.55 -21.49
CA TRP A 53 20.19 10.82 -20.40
C TRP A 53 19.74 9.45 -20.89
N LEU A 54 19.78 8.43 -20.04
CA LEU A 54 19.33 7.07 -20.44
C LEU A 54 17.84 7.04 -20.77
N THR A 55 17.04 7.95 -20.20
CA THR A 55 15.63 8.14 -20.55
C THR A 55 15.39 8.65 -21.98
N GLU A 56 16.43 9.16 -22.63
CA GLU A 56 16.39 9.72 -24.00
C GLU A 56 17.04 8.77 -25.03
N ALA A 57 17.45 7.58 -24.60
CA ALA A 57 18.04 6.60 -25.51
C ALA A 57 17.01 6.13 -26.55
N ILE A 58 17.48 5.83 -27.76
CA ILE A 58 16.60 5.51 -28.89
C ILE A 58 15.88 4.16 -28.70
N ASN A 59 16.53 3.21 -28.02
CA ASN A 59 15.92 1.92 -27.75
C ASN A 59 16.06 1.58 -26.26
N ILE A 60 14.93 1.52 -25.59
CA ILE A 60 14.81 1.17 -24.17
C ILE A 60 13.84 0.02 -24.07
N LYS A 61 14.33 -1.15 -23.66
CA LYS A 61 13.53 -2.31 -23.33
C LYS A 61 13.41 -2.42 -21.82
N ALA A 62 12.23 -2.15 -21.29
CA ALA A 62 11.90 -2.28 -19.88
C ALA A 62 11.27 -3.64 -19.61
N ILE A 63 11.75 -4.35 -18.61
CA ILE A 63 11.27 -5.67 -18.20
C ILE A 63 10.88 -5.61 -16.74
N TYR A 64 9.58 -5.61 -16.46
CA TYR A 64 9.10 -5.76 -15.11
C TYR A 64 9.08 -7.24 -14.71
N ARG A 65 9.70 -7.54 -13.58
CA ARG A 65 9.51 -8.80 -12.85
C ARG A 65 8.89 -8.43 -11.51
N ALA A 66 8.00 -9.26 -10.98
CA ALA A 66 7.36 -8.97 -9.70
C ALA A 66 8.38 -8.47 -8.65
N GLY A 67 8.28 -7.18 -8.27
CA GLY A 67 9.15 -6.50 -7.32
C GLY A 67 10.51 -6.00 -7.84
N SER A 68 10.80 -6.06 -9.15
CA SER A 68 12.05 -5.49 -9.71
C SER A 68 11.91 -5.04 -11.16
N MET A 69 12.79 -4.13 -11.59
CA MET A 69 12.86 -3.64 -12.98
C MET A 69 14.22 -3.92 -13.58
N LEU A 70 14.22 -4.38 -14.83
CA LEU A 70 15.41 -4.53 -15.65
C LEU A 70 15.25 -3.67 -16.90
N TYR A 71 16.37 -3.11 -17.36
CA TYR A 71 16.42 -2.33 -18.60
C TYR A 71 17.56 -2.80 -19.47
N GLU A 72 17.31 -2.93 -20.78
CA GLU A 72 18.31 -3.04 -21.83
C GLU A 72 18.25 -1.74 -22.64
N ILE A 73 19.35 -0.97 -22.65
CA ILE A 73 19.38 0.36 -23.21
C ILE A 73 20.42 0.38 -24.34
N ARG A 74 19.98 0.79 -25.52
CA ARG A 74 20.79 0.91 -26.72
C ARG A 74 20.63 2.32 -27.31
N ASP A 75 21.74 2.87 -27.77
CA ASP A 75 21.77 4.16 -28.45
C ASP A 75 22.87 4.17 -29.53
N PRO A 76 22.69 4.84 -30.67
CA PRO A 76 23.70 4.95 -31.71
C PRO A 76 25.05 5.49 -31.22
N LEU A 77 25.06 6.36 -30.20
CA LEU A 77 26.29 6.85 -29.59
C LEU A 77 27.10 5.75 -28.89
N LEU A 78 26.45 4.67 -28.49
CA LEU A 78 27.11 3.51 -27.89
C LEU A 78 27.54 2.48 -28.94
N ASN A 79 27.39 2.76 -30.23
CA ASN A 79 27.59 1.82 -31.36
C ASN A 79 26.71 0.56 -31.15
N ASN A 80 27.34 -0.63 -31.09
CA ASN A 80 26.67 -1.89 -30.80
C ASN A 80 26.58 -2.20 -29.29
N GLY A 81 26.90 -1.22 -28.45
CA GLY A 81 26.93 -1.36 -27.01
C GLY A 81 25.56 -1.37 -26.37
N VAL A 82 25.48 -2.03 -25.21
CA VAL A 82 24.28 -2.11 -24.39
C VAL A 82 24.62 -1.75 -22.94
N ILE A 83 23.77 -0.93 -22.33
CA ILE A 83 23.78 -0.69 -20.89
C ILE A 83 22.61 -1.47 -20.29
N TYR A 84 22.89 -2.29 -19.28
CA TYR A 84 21.89 -3.02 -18.51
C TYR A 84 21.74 -2.41 -17.13
N LEU A 85 20.52 -2.14 -16.72
CA LEU A 85 20.18 -1.78 -15.33
C LEU A 85 19.28 -2.84 -14.71
N HIS A 86 19.51 -3.11 -13.45
CA HIS A 86 18.61 -3.91 -12.63
C HIS A 86 18.37 -3.22 -11.31
N ALA A 87 17.14 -2.78 -11.09
CA ALA A 87 16.70 -1.99 -9.95
C ALA A 87 15.82 -2.82 -9.02
N ILE A 88 16.09 -2.76 -7.71
CA ILE A 88 15.36 -3.49 -6.68
C ILE A 88 15.35 -2.70 -5.37
N ALA A 89 14.23 -2.75 -4.63
CA ALA A 89 14.16 -2.24 -3.27
C ALA A 89 14.82 -3.23 -2.29
N LEU A 90 15.39 -2.72 -1.19
CA LEU A 90 15.92 -3.55 -0.12
C LEU A 90 14.81 -4.09 0.76
N TYR A 91 15.02 -5.28 1.33
CA TYR A 91 14.02 -5.97 2.16
C TYR A 91 14.25 -5.80 3.65
N SER A 92 15.50 -5.64 4.08
CA SER A 92 15.87 -5.50 5.49
C SER A 92 15.98 -4.04 5.95
N SER A 93 15.94 -3.11 5.01
CA SER A 93 16.07 -1.68 5.27
C SER A 93 15.27 -0.85 4.27
N GLU A 94 14.99 0.40 4.62
CA GLU A 94 14.39 1.36 3.71
C GLU A 94 15.45 1.85 2.74
N GLY A 95 15.58 1.18 1.62
CA GLY A 95 16.60 1.46 0.63
C GLY A 95 16.34 0.83 -0.73
N PHE A 96 17.15 1.26 -1.67
CA PHE A 96 17.03 0.92 -3.08
C PHE A 96 18.42 0.76 -3.68
N ILE A 97 18.60 -0.28 -4.48
CA ILE A 97 19.89 -0.57 -5.11
C ILE A 97 19.73 -0.81 -6.60
N VAL A 98 20.58 -0.18 -7.41
CA VAL A 98 20.69 -0.40 -8.84
C VAL A 98 22.02 -1.10 -9.14
N LYS A 99 21.93 -2.23 -9.84
CA LYS A 99 23.09 -2.90 -10.45
C LYS A 99 23.15 -2.49 -11.93
N LEU A 100 24.30 -2.04 -12.37
CA LEU A 100 24.60 -1.69 -13.75
C LEU A 100 25.71 -2.57 -14.28
N ASN A 101 25.58 -3.04 -15.51
CA ASN A 101 26.67 -3.64 -16.30
C ASN A 101 26.52 -3.26 -17.77
N THR A 102 27.56 -3.53 -18.55
CA THR A 102 27.61 -3.15 -19.96
C THR A 102 28.20 -4.26 -20.82
N ALA A 103 27.83 -4.27 -22.09
CA ALA A 103 28.40 -5.14 -23.09
C ALA A 103 28.69 -4.34 -24.36
N ASN A 104 29.87 -4.55 -24.95
CA ASN A 104 30.30 -4.01 -26.24
C ASN A 104 30.25 -2.47 -26.34
N ILE A 105 30.31 -1.76 -25.21
CA ILE A 105 30.37 -0.28 -25.24
C ILE A 105 31.78 0.19 -25.62
N PRO A 106 31.91 1.38 -26.26
CA PRO A 106 33.19 2.03 -26.45
C PRO A 106 33.91 2.31 -25.13
N SER A 107 35.24 2.25 -25.15
CA SER A 107 36.07 2.45 -23.94
C SER A 107 36.02 3.88 -23.35
N SER A 108 35.56 4.85 -24.13
CA SER A 108 35.46 6.27 -23.71
C SER A 108 34.11 6.63 -23.06
N VAL A 109 33.25 5.66 -22.77
CA VAL A 109 31.94 5.95 -22.16
C VAL A 109 32.11 6.26 -20.68
N GLN A 110 31.70 7.48 -20.30
CA GLN A 110 31.58 7.91 -18.91
C GLN A 110 30.11 7.93 -18.50
N LEU A 111 29.77 7.18 -17.47
CA LEU A 111 28.44 7.22 -16.84
C LEU A 111 28.34 8.43 -15.93
N ILE A 112 27.19 9.08 -15.95
CA ILE A 112 26.79 10.11 -14.98
C ILE A 112 25.56 9.63 -14.26
N ALA A 113 25.62 9.53 -12.93
CA ALA A 113 24.45 9.40 -12.07
C ALA A 113 24.15 10.76 -11.44
N ALA A 114 22.88 11.16 -11.42
CA ALA A 114 22.44 12.40 -10.78
C ALA A 114 21.32 12.07 -9.78
N TYR A 115 21.46 12.55 -8.53
CA TYR A 115 20.48 12.34 -7.48
C TYR A 115 20.20 13.62 -6.70
N GLY A 116 18.89 13.91 -6.49
CA GLY A 116 18.45 15.08 -5.74
C GLY A 116 16.93 15.22 -5.71
N GLY A 117 16.46 16.39 -5.29
CA GLY A 117 15.03 16.68 -5.26
C GLY A 117 14.27 16.01 -4.10
N ALA A 118 14.96 15.68 -3.02
CA ALA A 118 14.34 15.19 -1.81
C ALA A 118 13.70 16.35 -1.03
N THR A 119 12.39 16.35 -0.86
CA THR A 119 11.64 17.39 -0.15
C THR A 119 11.01 16.91 1.14
N GLY A 120 10.82 15.61 1.30
CA GLY A 120 10.05 15.04 2.39
C GLY A 120 8.55 15.31 2.32
N LYS A 121 8.06 15.99 1.26
CA LYS A 121 6.66 16.31 1.06
C LYS A 121 5.85 15.01 0.90
N LYS A 122 4.81 14.86 1.69
CA LYS A 122 3.82 13.81 1.52
C LYS A 122 2.91 14.10 0.32
N PHE A 123 2.29 13.08 -0.21
CA PHE A 123 1.22 13.26 -1.20
C PHE A 123 0.09 14.12 -0.65
N SER A 124 -0.60 14.84 -1.53
CA SER A 124 -1.83 15.54 -1.20
C SER A 124 -2.86 14.55 -0.65
N ARG A 125 -3.65 15.01 0.33
CA ARG A 125 -4.69 14.19 0.95
C ARG A 125 -4.19 12.85 1.50
N ASP A 126 -2.94 12.86 2.05
CA ASP A 126 -2.29 11.65 2.59
C ASP A 126 -2.24 10.46 1.62
N GLY A 127 -2.25 10.79 0.32
CA GLY A 127 -2.06 9.80 -0.70
C GLY A 127 -3.30 9.41 -1.48
N ASP A 128 -4.25 10.30 -1.59
CA ASP A 128 -5.39 10.12 -2.48
C ASP A 128 -4.92 9.88 -3.92
N ILE A 129 -5.26 8.73 -4.46
CA ILE A 129 -4.84 8.31 -5.81
C ILE A 129 -5.34 9.32 -6.83
N GLY A 130 -4.41 9.83 -7.63
CA GLY A 130 -4.70 10.80 -8.68
C GLY A 130 -4.67 12.26 -8.25
N ALA A 131 -4.49 12.57 -6.97
CA ALA A 131 -4.30 13.95 -6.51
C ALA A 131 -2.92 14.51 -6.85
N ASP A 132 -1.89 13.66 -6.91
CA ASP A 132 -0.54 14.04 -7.26
C ASP A 132 -0.12 13.40 -8.60
N PRO A 133 0.23 14.19 -9.61
CA PRO A 133 0.60 13.70 -10.93
C PRO A 133 1.99 13.03 -10.91
N GLU A 134 2.28 12.21 -11.93
CA GLU A 134 3.59 11.59 -12.16
C GLU A 134 4.76 12.59 -12.05
N SER A 135 4.53 13.83 -12.48
CA SER A 135 5.51 14.90 -12.41
C SER A 135 5.94 15.29 -10.99
N SER A 136 5.25 14.84 -9.96
CA SER A 136 5.65 15.00 -8.55
C SER A 136 6.95 14.26 -8.24
N PHE A 137 7.27 13.22 -9.00
CA PHE A 137 8.49 12.43 -8.87
C PHE A 137 9.66 12.91 -9.73
N TYR A 138 9.45 13.88 -10.62
CA TYR A 138 10.50 14.38 -11.49
C TYR A 138 11.58 15.10 -10.69
N LEU A 139 12.83 14.98 -11.15
CA LEU A 139 13.93 15.79 -10.63
C LEU A 139 13.75 17.24 -11.09
N LYS A 140 13.29 18.08 -10.19
CA LYS A 140 13.07 19.51 -10.44
C LYS A 140 14.03 20.37 -9.64
N PRO A 141 14.58 21.45 -10.21
CA PRO A 141 15.48 22.35 -9.49
C PRO A 141 14.88 22.91 -8.20
N GLU A 142 13.60 23.27 -8.22
CA GLU A 142 12.91 23.78 -7.03
C GLU A 142 12.85 22.79 -5.87
N TYR A 143 12.88 21.47 -6.14
CA TYR A 143 12.90 20.43 -5.12
C TYR A 143 14.28 20.22 -4.51
N CYS A 144 15.33 20.75 -5.16
CA CYS A 144 16.70 20.64 -4.69
C CYS A 144 17.13 21.75 -3.73
N LYS A 145 16.38 22.86 -3.64
CA LYS A 145 16.77 24.06 -2.89
C LYS A 145 17.21 23.81 -1.44
N ASP A 146 16.53 22.88 -0.77
CA ASP A 146 16.80 22.55 0.63
C ASP A 146 17.50 21.21 0.79
N ASN A 147 18.23 20.75 -0.25
CA ASN A 147 19.06 19.56 -0.19
C ASN A 147 20.48 19.92 0.26
N LEU A 148 20.96 19.32 1.34
CA LEU A 148 22.31 19.53 1.84
C LEU A 148 23.10 18.24 1.78
N TYR A 149 24.27 18.27 1.15
CA TYR A 149 25.10 17.11 0.91
C TYR A 149 26.41 17.19 1.69
N ARG A 150 26.78 16.07 2.33
CA ARG A 150 28.13 15.81 2.83
C ARG A 150 28.71 14.67 2.02
N ILE A 151 29.89 14.89 1.44
CA ILE A 151 30.56 13.90 0.59
C ILE A 151 31.79 13.38 1.31
N ASN A 152 31.95 12.06 1.32
CA ASN A 152 33.14 11.37 1.77
C ASN A 152 33.49 10.28 0.75
N GLN A 153 34.47 10.55 -0.11
CA GLN A 153 34.90 9.68 -1.21
C GLN A 153 33.71 9.31 -2.13
N ASN A 154 33.32 8.04 -2.18
CA ASN A 154 32.23 7.50 -2.97
C ASN A 154 30.91 7.41 -2.21
N ARG A 155 30.84 7.98 -1.00
CA ARG A 155 29.65 8.05 -0.14
C ARG A 155 29.21 9.50 0.01
N PHE A 156 27.89 9.69 0.07
CA PHE A 156 27.31 10.97 0.46
C PHE A 156 26.18 10.77 1.47
N GLN A 157 25.92 11.81 2.22
CA GLN A 157 24.80 11.99 3.12
C GLN A 157 23.99 13.17 2.61
N LEU A 158 22.68 12.98 2.43
CA LEU A 158 21.74 14.02 2.07
C LEU A 158 20.84 14.29 3.27
N LEU A 159 20.82 15.55 3.73
CA LEU A 159 19.83 16.06 4.68
C LEU A 159 18.77 16.86 3.93
N TYR A 160 17.49 16.66 4.29
CA TYR A 160 16.35 17.27 3.61
C TYR A 160 15.11 17.33 4.51
N GLY A 161 14.06 18.02 4.05
CA GLY A 161 12.77 18.08 4.76
C GLY A 161 12.83 18.86 6.08
N PHE A 162 13.59 19.95 6.10
CA PHE A 162 13.71 20.84 7.24
C PHE A 162 12.37 21.47 7.59
N ALA A 163 12.11 21.66 8.88
CA ALA A 163 10.88 22.28 9.37
C ALA A 163 10.75 23.76 8.97
N LYS A 164 11.91 24.44 8.77
CA LYS A 164 12.02 25.82 8.27
C LYS A 164 13.18 25.89 7.27
N PRO A 165 13.15 26.82 6.29
CA PRO A 165 14.31 27.08 5.45
C PRO A 165 15.52 27.44 6.33
N LEU A 166 16.67 26.83 6.03
CA LEU A 166 17.93 27.14 6.71
C LEU A 166 18.48 28.49 6.25
N SER A 167 19.07 29.25 7.17
CA SER A 167 19.87 30.43 6.86
C SER A 167 21.12 30.06 6.06
N GLU A 168 21.77 31.02 5.41
CA GLU A 168 23.03 30.77 4.69
C GLU A 168 24.15 30.29 5.64
N GLU A 169 24.19 30.78 6.86
CA GLU A 169 25.14 30.35 7.88
C GLU A 169 24.89 28.91 8.28
N GLU A 170 23.64 28.53 8.59
CA GLU A 170 23.28 27.16 8.93
C GLU A 170 23.57 26.18 7.78
N ARG A 171 23.34 26.58 6.52
CA ARG A 171 23.70 25.79 5.34
C ARG A 171 25.21 25.59 5.24
N TYR A 172 25.97 26.66 5.44
CA TYR A 172 27.43 26.62 5.42
C TYR A 172 27.97 25.69 6.52
N GLU A 173 27.47 25.82 7.75
CA GLU A 173 27.87 24.97 8.87
C GLU A 173 27.57 23.51 8.60
N VAL A 174 26.37 23.15 8.14
CA VAL A 174 25.98 21.77 7.85
C VAL A 174 26.81 21.17 6.71
N GLN A 175 27.19 21.97 5.70
CA GLN A 175 28.02 21.50 4.58
C GLN A 175 29.49 21.31 4.93
N HIS A 176 30.01 22.12 5.84
CA HIS A 176 31.46 22.20 6.10
C HIS A 176 31.89 21.58 7.44
N LEU A 177 30.97 21.41 8.39
CA LEU A 177 31.26 20.70 9.62
C LEU A 177 31.31 19.19 9.36
N LEU A 178 32.50 18.72 9.06
CA LEU A 178 32.81 17.30 8.80
C LEU A 178 32.75 16.40 10.06
N SER A 179 32.52 16.97 11.23
CA SER A 179 32.47 16.20 12.48
C SER A 179 31.01 15.86 12.84
N THR A 180 30.82 14.63 13.21
CA THR A 180 29.56 13.95 13.51
C THR A 180 28.85 14.41 14.79
N GLU A 181 29.35 15.39 15.53
CA GLU A 181 28.94 15.65 16.92
C GLU A 181 28.15 16.96 17.14
N THR A 182 28.13 17.89 16.23
CA THR A 182 27.31 19.11 16.38
C THR A 182 26.02 19.00 15.57
N LYS A 183 25.03 18.37 16.15
CA LYS A 183 23.65 18.49 15.66
C LYS A 183 23.10 19.84 16.10
N THR A 184 22.90 20.75 15.16
CA THR A 184 22.08 21.93 15.44
C THR A 184 20.60 21.53 15.56
N ALA A 185 19.82 22.27 16.34
CA ALA A 185 18.38 22.01 16.50
C ALA A 185 17.60 21.94 15.16
N ALA A 186 18.13 22.58 14.12
CA ALA A 186 17.59 22.53 12.75
C ALA A 186 17.83 21.15 12.08
N THR A 187 18.99 20.50 12.35
CA THR A 187 19.33 19.21 11.76
C THR A 187 18.72 18.02 12.51
N GLU A 188 18.30 18.20 13.74
CA GLU A 188 17.66 17.13 14.54
C GLU A 188 16.32 16.68 13.99
N LYS A 189 15.62 17.54 13.25
CA LYS A 189 14.31 17.25 12.62
C LYS A 189 14.41 16.94 11.12
N ALA A 190 15.59 17.02 10.53
CA ALA A 190 15.79 16.70 9.13
C ALA A 190 15.74 15.19 8.90
N LYS A 191 15.22 14.81 7.74
CA LYS A 191 15.34 13.45 7.21
C LYS A 191 16.71 13.25 6.58
N GLU A 192 17.17 12.01 6.55
CA GLU A 192 18.49 11.68 6.03
C GLU A 192 18.42 10.52 5.04
N ILE A 193 19.20 10.62 3.97
CA ILE A 193 19.47 9.54 3.01
C ILE A 193 20.98 9.42 2.85
N VAL A 194 21.46 8.18 2.84
CA VAL A 194 22.83 7.85 2.52
C VAL A 194 22.90 7.26 1.12
N GLY A 195 23.78 7.80 0.29
CA GLY A 195 24.15 7.23 -1.00
C GLY A 195 25.54 6.61 -0.96
N LEU A 196 25.69 5.44 -1.59
CA LEU A 196 26.98 4.76 -1.74
C LEU A 196 27.10 4.27 -3.18
N PHE A 197 28.05 4.85 -3.91
CA PHE A 197 28.27 4.65 -5.33
C PHE A 197 29.58 3.91 -5.61
N PRO A 198 29.91 3.61 -6.88
CA PRO A 198 31.13 2.88 -7.19
C PRO A 198 32.38 3.51 -6.56
N SER A 199 33.32 2.68 -6.11
CA SER A 199 34.51 3.16 -5.37
C SER A 199 35.41 4.06 -6.21
N ASN A 200 35.35 3.94 -7.55
CA ASN A 200 36.05 4.80 -8.51
C ASN A 200 35.16 5.96 -9.00
N ALA A 201 33.99 6.19 -8.41
CA ALA A 201 33.14 7.30 -8.77
C ALA A 201 33.67 8.63 -8.21
N MET A 202 33.66 9.66 -9.01
CA MET A 202 33.92 11.02 -8.58
C MET A 202 32.59 11.72 -8.25
N LEU A 203 32.36 11.97 -6.96
CA LEU A 203 31.17 12.65 -6.50
C LEU A 203 31.39 14.16 -6.42
N LYS A 204 30.42 14.93 -6.93
CA LYS A 204 30.43 16.40 -6.86
C LYS A 204 29.02 16.94 -6.69
N ILE A 205 28.88 18.05 -5.97
CA ILE A 205 27.65 18.84 -5.93
C ILE A 205 27.57 19.65 -7.21
N ARG A 206 26.39 19.68 -7.84
CA ARG A 206 26.11 20.40 -9.10
C ARG A 206 24.77 21.12 -9.00
N ASN A 207 24.55 22.04 -9.93
CA ASN A 207 23.32 22.84 -9.97
C ASN A 207 22.27 22.17 -10.85
N ALA A 208 21.13 21.78 -10.26
CA ALA A 208 20.01 21.14 -10.94
C ALA A 208 19.41 21.99 -12.08
N ASN A 209 19.63 23.31 -12.08
CA ASN A 209 19.20 24.18 -13.18
C ASN A 209 19.87 23.83 -14.51
N ASN A 210 21.02 23.14 -14.48
CA ASN A 210 21.81 22.81 -15.67
C ASN A 210 21.66 21.31 -16.05
N GLN A 211 20.53 20.67 -15.71
CA GLN A 211 20.32 19.24 -15.93
C GLN A 211 19.76 18.87 -17.31
N GLN A 212 19.71 19.78 -18.26
CA GLN A 212 19.17 19.52 -19.60
C GLN A 212 19.95 18.40 -20.31
N THR A 213 21.26 18.37 -20.16
CA THR A 213 22.10 17.25 -20.60
C THR A 213 23.10 16.83 -19.52
N PRO A 214 23.60 15.58 -19.51
CA PRO A 214 24.61 15.13 -18.56
C PRO A 214 25.88 16.00 -18.56
N ILE A 215 26.33 16.43 -19.72
CA ILE A 215 27.56 17.26 -19.84
C ILE A 215 27.37 18.68 -19.31
N GLN A 216 26.20 19.30 -19.54
CA GLN A 216 25.89 20.61 -18.97
C GLN A 216 25.82 20.54 -17.45
N LEU A 217 25.19 19.48 -16.91
CA LEU A 217 25.14 19.28 -15.46
C LEU A 217 26.54 19.08 -14.86
N LEU A 218 27.38 18.25 -15.49
CA LEU A 218 28.72 17.96 -15.00
C LEU A 218 29.62 19.22 -14.98
N ASN A 219 29.41 20.14 -15.91
CA ASN A 219 30.16 21.38 -16.04
C ASN A 219 29.57 22.57 -15.26
N SER A 220 28.43 22.36 -14.55
CA SER A 220 27.82 23.41 -13.75
C SER A 220 28.62 23.73 -12.48
N ASP A 221 28.42 24.92 -11.92
CA ASP A 221 29.10 25.35 -10.71
C ASP A 221 28.73 24.51 -9.49
N SER A 222 29.68 24.37 -8.57
CA SER A 222 29.47 23.68 -7.30
C SER A 222 28.71 24.53 -6.28
N ILE A 223 28.71 25.85 -6.42
CA ILE A 223 27.89 26.78 -5.61
C ILE A 223 26.51 26.85 -6.28
N ALA A 224 25.61 26.00 -5.83
CA ALA A 224 24.31 25.80 -6.49
C ALA A 224 23.18 26.32 -5.63
N SER A 225 22.31 27.13 -6.21
CA SER A 225 21.02 27.51 -5.61
C SER A 225 20.03 26.33 -5.52
N SER A 226 20.28 25.28 -6.32
CA SER A 226 19.49 24.05 -6.39
C SER A 226 20.45 22.85 -6.42
N PRO A 227 21.09 22.51 -5.29
CA PRO A 227 22.13 21.49 -5.26
C PRO A 227 21.59 20.08 -5.48
N LEU A 228 22.29 19.31 -6.30
CA LEU A 228 22.15 17.87 -6.42
C LEU A 228 23.52 17.20 -6.44
N ILE A 229 23.57 15.91 -6.14
CA ILE A 229 24.80 15.13 -6.22
C ILE A 229 24.93 14.51 -7.60
N THR A 230 26.12 14.60 -8.18
CA THR A 230 26.49 13.81 -9.36
C THR A 230 27.61 12.85 -9.03
N ALA A 231 27.60 11.71 -9.71
CA ALA A 231 28.72 10.78 -9.72
C ALA A 231 29.12 10.49 -11.16
N SER A 232 30.41 10.60 -11.47
CA SER A 232 30.95 10.22 -12.76
C SER A 232 31.83 8.99 -12.65
N VAL A 233 31.65 8.03 -13.56
CA VAL A 233 32.36 6.73 -13.58
C VAL A 233 32.69 6.36 -15.01
N ASN A 234 33.97 6.05 -15.30
CA ASN A 234 34.35 5.45 -16.59
C ASN A 234 33.92 4.00 -16.64
N LEU A 235 33.03 3.66 -17.56
CA LEU A 235 32.49 2.31 -17.69
C LEU A 235 33.48 1.37 -18.39
N GLN A 236 33.52 0.13 -17.92
CA GLN A 236 34.27 -0.96 -18.53
C GLN A 236 33.34 -2.11 -18.84
N ASN A 237 33.49 -2.70 -20.01
CA ASN A 237 32.70 -3.87 -20.42
C ASN A 237 32.81 -5.01 -19.41
N LYS A 238 31.67 -5.66 -19.14
CA LYS A 238 31.53 -6.80 -18.20
C LYS A 238 31.80 -6.47 -16.73
N GLN A 239 32.12 -5.22 -16.36
CA GLN A 239 32.25 -4.82 -14.97
C GLN A 239 30.86 -4.53 -14.36
N LEU A 240 30.69 -4.89 -13.08
CA LEU A 240 29.48 -4.63 -12.31
C LEU A 240 29.64 -3.36 -11.47
N TYR A 241 28.67 -2.49 -11.54
CA TYR A 241 28.59 -1.27 -10.75
C TYR A 241 27.31 -1.29 -9.92
N TYR A 242 27.39 -0.83 -8.68
CA TYR A 242 26.26 -0.76 -7.76
C TYR A 242 26.06 0.66 -7.26
N PHE A 243 24.80 1.08 -7.18
CA PHE A 243 24.38 2.38 -6.68
C PHE A 243 23.34 2.15 -5.61
N LEU A 244 23.65 2.50 -4.37
CA LEU A 244 22.77 2.33 -3.21
C LEU A 244 22.28 3.70 -2.75
N LEU A 245 20.99 3.78 -2.45
CA LEU A 245 20.34 4.86 -1.72
C LEU A 245 19.53 4.24 -0.59
N GLN A 246 19.74 4.65 0.65
CA GLN A 246 19.01 4.10 1.80
C GLN A 246 18.92 5.09 2.96
N GLN A 247 18.02 4.85 3.89
CA GLN A 247 18.08 5.50 5.19
C GLN A 247 19.33 5.09 5.97
N PRO A 248 19.84 5.96 6.85
CA PRO A 248 20.96 5.61 7.71
C PRO A 248 20.64 4.38 8.57
N GLU A 249 21.60 3.47 8.62
CA GLU A 249 21.54 2.30 9.50
C GLU A 249 22.62 2.35 10.58
N LYS A 250 22.41 1.61 11.67
CA LYS A 250 23.41 1.49 12.76
C LYS A 250 24.75 0.94 12.28
N LYS A 251 24.74 0.07 11.28
CA LYS A 251 25.97 -0.48 10.67
C LYS A 251 26.24 0.21 9.34
N THR A 252 27.45 0.77 9.22
CA THR A 252 27.89 1.38 7.97
C THR A 252 28.10 0.31 6.89
N VAL A 253 27.35 0.40 5.80
CA VAL A 253 27.54 -0.43 4.63
C VAL A 253 28.75 0.08 3.83
N THR A 254 29.64 -0.82 3.43
CA THR A 254 30.77 -0.52 2.52
C THR A 254 30.47 -1.00 1.10
N TYR A 255 31.16 -0.43 0.11
CA TYR A 255 30.91 -0.75 -1.29
C TYR A 255 31.07 -2.24 -1.63
N ASN A 256 32.05 -2.90 -1.04
CA ASN A 256 32.31 -4.32 -1.25
C ASN A 256 31.16 -5.24 -0.77
N LEU A 257 30.27 -4.75 0.07
CA LEU A 257 29.11 -5.50 0.53
C LEU A 257 27.88 -5.33 -0.40
N LEU A 258 27.90 -4.39 -1.35
CA LEU A 258 26.75 -4.13 -2.21
C LEU A 258 26.36 -5.32 -3.10
N PRO A 259 27.29 -6.13 -3.67
CA PRO A 259 26.91 -7.36 -4.39
C PRO A 259 26.12 -8.33 -3.50
N LEU A 260 26.53 -8.52 -2.26
CA LEU A 260 25.84 -9.38 -1.30
C LEU A 260 24.47 -8.82 -0.93
N LEU A 261 24.39 -7.52 -0.66
CA LEU A 261 23.13 -6.84 -0.34
C LEU A 261 22.12 -6.95 -1.49
N PHE A 262 22.58 -6.77 -2.73
CA PHE A 262 21.77 -6.95 -3.92
C PHE A 262 21.25 -8.39 -4.04
N GLN A 263 22.11 -9.38 -3.79
CA GLN A 263 21.72 -10.79 -3.84
C GLN A 263 20.72 -11.14 -2.75
N GLN A 264 20.88 -10.60 -1.54
CA GLN A 264 19.92 -10.79 -0.43
C GLN A 264 18.54 -10.20 -0.79
N ALA A 265 18.52 -8.99 -1.35
CA ALA A 265 17.27 -8.36 -1.82
C ALA A 265 16.59 -9.19 -2.92
N GLU A 266 17.34 -9.67 -3.90
CA GLU A 266 16.81 -10.53 -4.97
C GLU A 266 16.31 -11.88 -4.43
N THR A 267 16.96 -12.45 -3.44
CA THR A 267 16.53 -13.69 -2.78
C THR A 267 15.21 -13.48 -2.04
N ALA A 268 15.09 -12.43 -1.25
CA ALA A 268 13.86 -12.08 -0.54
C ALA A 268 12.71 -11.81 -1.50
N ARG A 269 12.96 -11.02 -2.57
CA ARG A 269 11.99 -10.79 -3.64
C ARG A 269 11.49 -12.10 -4.26
N LYS A 270 12.40 -13.03 -4.59
CA LYS A 270 12.03 -14.34 -5.16
C LYS A 270 11.17 -15.16 -4.20
N GLN A 271 11.53 -15.20 -2.92
CA GLN A 271 10.77 -15.93 -1.90
C GLN A 271 9.32 -15.44 -1.82
N LEU A 272 9.08 -14.13 -1.95
CA LEU A 272 7.73 -13.57 -2.00
C LEU A 272 7.04 -13.87 -3.33
N ALA A 273 7.70 -13.63 -4.44
CA ALA A 273 7.13 -13.81 -5.77
C ALA A 273 6.81 -15.29 -6.10
N GLU A 274 7.48 -16.23 -5.44
CA GLU A 274 7.30 -17.67 -5.67
C GLU A 274 6.37 -18.35 -4.67
N ARG A 275 5.77 -17.60 -3.73
CA ARG A 275 4.81 -18.17 -2.77
C ARG A 275 3.58 -18.78 -3.44
N ILE A 276 3.07 -18.12 -4.48
CA ILE A 276 1.98 -18.66 -5.30
C ILE A 276 2.48 -18.81 -6.73
N LYS A 277 2.38 -20.03 -7.25
CA LYS A 277 2.72 -20.35 -8.63
C LYS A 277 1.45 -20.73 -9.38
N ILE A 278 1.10 -19.93 -10.37
CA ILE A 278 -0.05 -20.16 -11.25
C ILE A 278 0.45 -20.71 -12.58
N LYS A 279 -0.14 -21.79 -13.05
CA LYS A 279 0.13 -22.37 -14.36
C LYS A 279 -1.17 -22.66 -15.09
N THR A 280 -1.48 -21.82 -16.05
CA THR A 280 -2.67 -21.92 -16.91
C THR A 280 -2.26 -21.79 -18.37
N PRO A 281 -3.15 -22.05 -19.33
CA PRO A 281 -2.90 -21.74 -20.75
C PRO A 281 -2.71 -20.24 -21.02
N ASP A 282 -3.23 -19.35 -20.17
CA ASP A 282 -3.09 -17.90 -20.31
C ASP A 282 -1.82 -17.39 -19.63
N PRO A 283 -0.84 -16.87 -20.40
CA PRO A 283 0.41 -16.37 -19.85
C PRO A 283 0.24 -15.13 -18.98
N LEU A 284 -0.81 -14.34 -19.15
CA LEU A 284 -1.09 -13.15 -18.31
C LEU A 284 -1.53 -13.59 -16.92
N ILE A 285 -2.42 -14.57 -16.82
CA ILE A 285 -2.86 -15.14 -15.53
C ILE A 285 -1.67 -15.73 -14.78
N ASN A 286 -0.72 -16.37 -15.47
CA ASN A 286 0.45 -16.97 -14.85
C ASN A 286 1.37 -15.95 -14.14
N THR A 287 1.29 -14.67 -14.50
CA THR A 287 2.06 -13.61 -13.84
C THR A 287 1.43 -13.13 -12.53
N LEU A 288 0.14 -13.38 -12.31
CA LEU A 288 -0.61 -12.84 -11.17
C LEU A 288 -0.08 -13.35 -9.83
N GLY A 289 0.24 -14.64 -9.71
CA GLY A 289 0.70 -15.22 -8.44
C GLY A 289 1.89 -14.47 -7.85
N ALA A 290 2.89 -14.20 -8.68
CA ALA A 290 4.08 -13.47 -8.26
C ALA A 290 3.78 -12.01 -7.87
N VAL A 291 2.94 -11.33 -8.65
CA VAL A 291 2.57 -9.93 -8.40
C VAL A 291 1.74 -9.80 -7.14
N LEU A 292 0.77 -10.71 -6.92
CA LEU A 292 -0.06 -10.75 -5.73
C LEU A 292 0.77 -10.94 -4.45
N GLY A 293 1.80 -11.80 -4.48
CA GLY A 293 2.71 -12.00 -3.36
C GLY A 293 3.44 -10.71 -2.95
N ILE A 294 3.96 -9.97 -3.93
CA ILE A 294 4.62 -8.69 -3.69
C ILE A 294 3.62 -7.63 -3.20
N ALA A 295 2.43 -7.55 -3.81
CA ALA A 295 1.41 -6.56 -3.43
C ALA A 295 0.86 -6.81 -2.01
N ALA A 296 0.64 -8.07 -1.66
CA ALA A 296 0.17 -8.44 -0.32
C ALA A 296 1.23 -8.13 0.77
N ASP A 297 2.52 -8.36 0.48
CA ASP A 297 3.60 -7.97 1.39
C ASP A 297 3.69 -6.44 1.53
N ALA A 298 3.49 -5.71 0.44
CA ALA A 298 3.58 -4.26 0.40
C ALA A 298 2.52 -3.52 1.25
N VAL A 299 1.42 -4.17 1.60
CA VAL A 299 0.40 -3.59 2.51
C VAL A 299 0.56 -4.03 3.96
N TRP A 300 1.58 -4.81 4.28
CA TRP A 300 1.89 -5.19 5.66
C TRP A 300 2.80 -4.17 6.34
N GLU A 301 2.38 -3.70 7.51
CA GLU A 301 3.22 -2.92 8.44
C GLU A 301 2.91 -3.37 9.86
N ASP A 302 3.85 -4.06 10.49
CA ASP A 302 3.68 -4.61 11.84
C ASP A 302 3.03 -3.58 12.80
N PRO A 303 1.95 -3.91 13.48
CA PRO A 303 1.31 -5.23 13.57
C PRO A 303 0.13 -5.45 12.63
N SER A 304 -0.13 -4.62 11.63
CA SER A 304 -1.39 -4.67 10.87
C SER A 304 -1.21 -4.58 9.36
N PHE A 305 -2.18 -5.12 8.63
CA PHE A 305 -2.36 -4.81 7.21
C PHE A 305 -2.94 -3.41 7.04
N MET A 306 -2.38 -2.67 6.08
CA MET A 306 -2.77 -1.29 5.78
C MET A 306 -3.80 -1.25 4.66
N HIS A 307 -4.54 -0.16 4.58
CA HIS A 307 -5.46 0.13 3.46
C HIS A 307 -4.70 0.52 2.18
N GLY A 308 -3.52 0.29 1.99
CA GLY A 308 -2.73 0.60 0.82
C GLY A 308 -1.27 0.78 1.18
N ALA A 309 -0.43 0.63 0.16
CA ALA A 309 1.01 0.67 0.36
C ALA A 309 1.59 2.07 0.23
N VAL A 310 0.89 2.97 -0.44
CA VAL A 310 1.49 4.20 -0.90
C VAL A 310 0.67 5.41 -0.53
N ALA A 311 -0.44 5.53 -1.21
CA ALA A 311 -1.26 6.70 -1.15
C ALA A 311 -2.22 6.60 0.05
N TRP A 312 -2.99 5.58 0.13
CA TRP A 312 -3.92 5.32 1.21
C TRP A 312 -3.29 4.47 2.34
N ARG A 313 -2.15 4.88 2.83
CA ARG A 313 -1.44 4.16 3.86
C ARG A 313 -2.07 4.42 5.24
N MET A 314 -3.25 3.89 5.41
CA MET A 314 -4.06 4.04 6.62
C MET A 314 -4.31 2.69 7.28
N ARG A 315 -4.45 2.71 8.60
CA ARG A 315 -4.94 1.56 9.36
C ARG A 315 -6.45 1.57 9.35
N LEU A 316 -7.05 0.45 8.94
CA LEU A 316 -8.47 0.18 9.00
C LEU A 316 -8.65 -1.28 9.40
N ASN A 317 -9.35 -1.52 10.51
CA ASN A 317 -9.53 -2.86 11.08
C ASN A 317 -10.12 -3.86 10.10
N GLY A 318 -11.13 -3.48 9.34
CA GLY A 318 -11.83 -4.31 8.37
C GLY A 318 -11.32 -4.20 6.93
N TRP A 319 -10.18 -3.55 6.67
CA TRP A 319 -9.69 -3.55 5.30
C TRP A 319 -9.08 -4.90 4.90
N ARG A 320 -9.32 -5.34 3.70
CA ARG A 320 -9.26 -6.73 3.21
C ARG A 320 -7.87 -7.42 3.24
N GLY A 321 -6.82 -6.74 3.69
CA GLY A 321 -5.46 -7.30 3.71
C GLY A 321 -5.32 -8.59 4.53
N ALA A 322 -6.05 -8.73 5.63
CA ALA A 322 -5.96 -9.91 6.48
C ALA A 322 -6.53 -11.20 5.84
N TYR A 323 -7.46 -11.10 4.89
CA TYR A 323 -7.96 -12.28 4.16
C TYR A 323 -6.86 -13.02 3.40
N VAL A 324 -5.90 -12.29 2.84
CA VAL A 324 -4.84 -12.91 2.02
C VAL A 324 -3.71 -13.49 2.85
N ALA A 325 -3.59 -13.10 4.11
CA ALA A 325 -2.48 -13.54 4.97
C ALA A 325 -2.42 -15.06 5.10
N ASP A 326 -3.53 -15.69 5.42
CA ASP A 326 -3.60 -17.14 5.59
C ASP A 326 -3.38 -17.90 4.28
N VAL A 327 -3.90 -17.39 3.16
CA VAL A 327 -3.67 -17.94 1.82
C VAL A 327 -2.17 -17.95 1.46
N PHE A 328 -1.42 -16.93 1.88
CA PHE A 328 0.03 -16.86 1.70
C PHE A 328 0.83 -17.62 2.77
N GLY A 329 0.16 -18.28 3.74
CA GLY A 329 0.81 -18.94 4.87
C GLY A 329 1.43 -17.97 5.88
N TRP A 330 0.93 -16.74 5.96
CA TRP A 330 1.34 -15.72 6.93
C TRP A 330 0.42 -15.69 8.15
N HIS A 331 0.15 -16.86 8.73
CA HIS A 331 -0.74 -17.02 9.88
C HIS A 331 -0.34 -16.13 11.07
N GLU A 332 0.97 -15.96 11.30
CA GLU A 332 1.46 -15.08 12.36
C GLU A 332 1.17 -13.61 12.11
N ARG A 333 1.22 -13.15 10.83
CA ARG A 333 0.85 -11.78 10.48
C ARG A 333 -0.65 -11.56 10.70
N ALA A 334 -1.48 -12.53 10.29
CA ALA A 334 -2.92 -12.49 10.55
C ALA A 334 -3.20 -12.39 12.06
N ARG A 335 -2.57 -13.24 12.85
CA ARG A 335 -2.72 -13.24 14.32
C ARG A 335 -2.30 -11.90 14.93
N LYS A 336 -1.14 -11.36 14.55
CA LYS A 336 -0.70 -10.03 15.01
C LYS A 336 -1.70 -8.93 14.67
N HIS A 337 -2.29 -8.99 13.47
CA HIS A 337 -3.32 -8.04 13.04
C HIS A 337 -4.53 -8.10 13.97
N PHE A 338 -5.07 -9.30 14.22
CA PHE A 338 -6.23 -9.46 15.08
C PHE A 338 -5.94 -9.14 16.54
N ASP A 339 -4.80 -9.58 17.09
CA ASP A 339 -4.38 -9.26 18.45
C ASP A 339 -4.22 -7.73 18.65
N GLY A 340 -3.61 -7.05 17.66
CA GLY A 340 -3.45 -5.60 17.71
C GLY A 340 -4.77 -4.85 17.78
N TYR A 341 -5.76 -5.28 17.01
CA TYR A 341 -7.10 -4.69 17.02
C TYR A 341 -7.97 -5.14 18.18
N ALA A 342 -7.74 -6.34 18.73
CA ALA A 342 -8.42 -6.79 19.94
C ALA A 342 -8.19 -5.84 21.13
N LEU A 343 -6.98 -5.28 21.23
CA LEU A 343 -6.66 -4.25 22.22
C LEU A 343 -7.46 -2.95 22.04
N SER A 344 -7.97 -2.72 20.85
CA SER A 344 -8.74 -1.53 20.48
C SER A 344 -10.25 -1.76 20.46
N GLN A 345 -10.74 -2.88 21.00
CA GLN A 345 -12.16 -3.07 21.24
C GLN A 345 -12.60 -2.30 22.49
N VAL A 346 -13.64 -1.48 22.34
CA VAL A 346 -14.27 -0.79 23.46
C VAL A 346 -14.97 -1.83 24.36
N THR A 347 -14.69 -1.78 25.66
CA THR A 347 -15.31 -2.67 26.66
C THR A 347 -16.25 -1.90 27.60
N THR A 348 -16.06 -0.60 27.72
CA THR A 348 -16.87 0.32 28.53
C THR A 348 -17.04 1.66 27.82
N PRO A 349 -18.22 2.32 27.95
CA PRO A 349 -19.42 1.88 28.66
C PRO A 349 -20.11 0.71 27.92
N ALA A 350 -20.99 -0.03 28.61
CA ALA A 350 -21.75 -1.14 28.04
C ALA A 350 -22.64 -0.70 26.88
N SER A 351 -23.22 0.50 26.96
CA SER A 351 -24.03 1.18 25.94
C SER A 351 -23.99 2.69 26.19
N GLY A 352 -24.59 3.47 25.30
CA GLY A 352 -24.63 4.93 25.41
C GLY A 352 -25.87 5.53 24.73
N PRO A 353 -26.01 6.86 24.76
CA PRO A 353 -27.13 7.54 24.11
C PRO A 353 -26.99 7.48 22.59
N VAL A 354 -28.12 7.42 21.91
CA VAL A 354 -28.18 7.63 20.44
C VAL A 354 -28.08 9.14 20.19
N VAL A 355 -27.05 9.55 19.45
CA VAL A 355 -26.80 10.97 19.12
C VAL A 355 -26.75 11.12 17.61
N ALA A 356 -27.74 11.78 17.03
CA ALA A 356 -27.79 12.08 15.61
C ALA A 356 -26.65 13.00 15.16
N ASP A 357 -26.08 12.75 13.99
CA ASP A 357 -25.07 13.62 13.39
C ASP A 357 -25.71 14.74 12.57
N THR A 358 -26.26 15.72 13.29
CA THR A 358 -26.93 16.88 12.69
C THR A 358 -25.95 17.86 12.04
N ALA A 359 -24.68 17.85 12.44
CA ALA A 359 -23.65 18.76 11.91
C ALA A 359 -23.27 18.43 10.45
N LEU A 360 -23.30 17.16 10.09
CA LEU A 360 -22.97 16.69 8.75
C LEU A 360 -24.21 16.42 7.90
N HIS A 361 -25.43 16.62 8.44
CA HIS A 361 -26.70 16.32 7.76
C HIS A 361 -26.78 14.88 7.20
N LEU A 362 -26.18 13.92 7.91
CA LEU A 362 -26.16 12.51 7.52
C LEU A 362 -27.14 11.71 8.36
N ALA A 363 -27.78 10.72 7.72
CA ALA A 363 -28.65 9.74 8.37
C ALA A 363 -27.84 8.70 9.16
N ARG A 364 -26.99 9.15 10.07
CA ARG A 364 -26.16 8.32 10.94
C ARG A 364 -25.99 8.93 12.32
N GLN A 365 -25.50 8.14 13.25
CA GLN A 365 -25.13 8.62 14.57
C GLN A 365 -23.78 9.33 14.57
N LYS A 366 -23.60 10.27 15.48
CA LYS A 366 -22.34 11.00 15.67
C LYS A 366 -21.22 10.03 16.09
N GLU A 367 -20.09 10.08 15.40
CA GLU A 367 -18.90 9.29 15.69
C GLU A 367 -18.16 9.82 16.94
N LYS A 368 -18.68 9.45 18.13
CA LYS A 368 -18.13 9.84 19.41
C LYS A 368 -18.14 8.65 20.38
N LEU A 369 -16.98 8.33 20.97
CA LEU A 369 -16.89 7.30 22.00
C LEU A 369 -17.85 7.57 23.16
N GLY A 370 -18.48 6.51 23.66
CA GLY A 370 -19.50 6.57 24.70
C GLY A 370 -20.91 6.81 24.18
N THR A 371 -21.13 6.98 22.87
CA THR A 371 -22.46 6.90 22.24
C THR A 371 -22.84 5.45 21.95
N SER A 372 -24.07 5.19 21.55
CA SER A 372 -24.58 3.82 21.33
C SER A 372 -23.71 3.00 20.39
N LEU A 373 -23.38 3.52 19.20
CA LEU A 373 -22.53 2.83 18.22
C LEU A 373 -21.06 2.68 18.66
N PHE A 374 -20.57 3.56 19.52
CA PHE A 374 -19.17 3.59 19.95
C PHE A 374 -19.03 3.27 21.43
N SER A 375 -19.61 2.14 21.81
CA SER A 375 -19.64 1.53 23.15
C SER A 375 -19.12 0.09 23.11
N SER A 376 -19.33 -0.67 24.17
CA SER A 376 -18.83 -2.05 24.29
C SER A 376 -19.17 -2.91 23.07
N GLY A 377 -18.16 -3.50 22.47
CA GLY A 377 -18.22 -4.32 21.26
C GLY A 377 -17.65 -3.67 20.00
N TYR A 378 -17.64 -2.32 19.94
CA TYR A 378 -17.04 -1.58 18.83
C TYR A 378 -15.52 -1.79 18.80
N ILE A 379 -14.95 -2.05 17.63
CA ILE A 379 -13.52 -2.18 17.40
C ILE A 379 -13.03 -0.95 16.65
N SER A 380 -12.09 -0.23 17.26
CA SER A 380 -11.58 1.04 16.71
C SER A 380 -10.73 0.84 15.46
N ARG A 381 -10.60 1.92 14.70
CA ARG A 381 -9.87 1.98 13.43
C ARG A 381 -8.39 1.61 13.55
N ASN A 382 -7.72 2.00 14.64
CA ASN A 382 -6.30 1.79 14.83
C ASN A 382 -6.03 0.67 15.84
N PRO A 383 -5.00 -0.15 15.64
CA PRO A 383 -4.61 -1.19 16.60
C PRO A 383 -3.89 -0.60 17.82
N GLY A 384 -3.66 -1.44 18.85
CA GLY A 384 -2.79 -1.10 19.98
C GLY A 384 -3.44 -0.23 21.05
N GLY A 385 -4.78 -0.28 21.19
CA GLY A 385 -5.51 0.41 22.25
C GLY A 385 -5.92 1.86 21.91
N ASP A 386 -5.79 2.27 20.66
CA ASP A 386 -6.29 3.56 20.19
C ASP A 386 -7.81 3.49 19.98
N LEU A 387 -8.57 4.01 20.95
CA LEU A 387 -10.03 3.91 20.99
C LEU A 387 -10.79 5.03 20.24
N ARG A 388 -10.16 5.72 19.30
CA ARG A 388 -10.85 6.76 18.51
C ARG A 388 -12.02 6.18 17.71
N ALA A 389 -13.17 6.82 17.82
CA ALA A 389 -14.37 6.47 17.05
C ALA A 389 -14.19 6.82 15.58
N HIS A 390 -14.39 5.85 14.69
CA HIS A 390 -14.33 6.03 13.23
C HIS A 390 -14.79 4.78 12.49
N HIS A 391 -15.66 4.91 11.49
CA HIS A 391 -16.12 3.83 10.62
C HIS A 391 -16.57 2.55 11.35
N TYR A 392 -17.80 2.54 11.82
CA TYR A 392 -18.36 1.40 12.55
C TYR A 392 -18.55 0.16 11.67
N ASP A 393 -18.86 0.33 10.40
CA ASP A 393 -19.17 -0.73 9.44
C ASP A 393 -17.97 -1.65 9.10
N MET A 394 -16.75 -1.18 9.33
CA MET A 394 -15.55 -1.99 9.18
C MET A 394 -15.46 -3.15 10.18
N ASN A 395 -16.22 -3.10 11.26
CA ASN A 395 -16.23 -4.16 12.27
C ASN A 395 -16.78 -5.47 11.71
N LEU A 396 -17.79 -5.43 10.85
CA LEU A 396 -18.34 -6.61 10.17
C LEU A 396 -17.25 -7.36 9.40
N VAL A 397 -16.50 -6.63 8.60
CA VAL A 397 -15.42 -7.21 7.77
C VAL A 397 -14.28 -7.73 8.64
N PHE A 398 -13.94 -7.04 9.73
CA PHE A 398 -12.90 -7.50 10.66
C PHE A 398 -13.26 -8.85 11.30
N ILE A 399 -14.49 -8.98 11.75
CA ILE A 399 -14.97 -10.23 12.36
C ILE A 399 -14.99 -11.37 11.32
N ASP A 400 -15.45 -11.10 10.10
CA ASP A 400 -15.42 -12.13 9.06
C ASP A 400 -14.00 -12.60 8.72
N GLN A 401 -13.03 -11.67 8.67
CA GLN A 401 -11.61 -12.02 8.51
C GLN A 401 -11.09 -12.88 9.66
N LEU A 402 -11.46 -12.57 10.90
CA LEU A 402 -11.09 -13.36 12.08
C LEU A 402 -11.69 -14.77 12.03
N LEU A 403 -12.95 -14.89 11.64
CA LEU A 403 -13.62 -16.19 11.49
C LEU A 403 -12.98 -17.03 10.37
N ASN A 404 -12.58 -16.40 9.27
CA ASN A 404 -11.81 -17.05 8.21
C ASN A 404 -10.44 -17.53 8.71
N HIS A 405 -9.75 -16.75 9.51
CA HIS A 405 -8.48 -17.16 10.12
C HIS A 405 -8.64 -18.40 11.01
N PHE A 406 -9.71 -18.49 11.79
CA PHE A 406 -10.02 -19.71 12.58
C PHE A 406 -10.24 -20.92 11.67
N ASN A 407 -10.94 -20.76 10.55
CA ASN A 407 -11.13 -21.85 9.58
C ASN A 407 -9.81 -22.32 8.95
N TRP A 408 -8.89 -21.40 8.66
CA TRP A 408 -7.59 -21.73 8.09
C TRP A 408 -6.66 -22.46 9.07
N THR A 409 -6.64 -22.01 10.31
CA THR A 409 -5.66 -22.48 11.31
C THR A 409 -6.17 -23.65 12.16
N GLY A 410 -7.47 -23.73 12.41
CA GLY A 410 -8.04 -24.68 13.35
C GLY A 410 -7.54 -24.49 14.80
N ASP A 411 -6.93 -23.34 15.13
CA ASP A 411 -6.36 -23.07 16.46
C ASP A 411 -7.45 -22.78 17.49
N THR A 412 -7.91 -23.84 18.16
CA THR A 412 -8.95 -23.76 19.19
C THR A 412 -8.52 -22.97 20.43
N ALA A 413 -7.22 -22.92 20.72
CA ALA A 413 -6.69 -22.10 21.81
C ALA A 413 -6.86 -20.62 21.48
N TYR A 414 -6.59 -20.24 20.24
CA TYR A 414 -6.79 -18.88 19.77
C TYR A 414 -8.26 -18.50 19.68
N VAL A 415 -9.14 -19.44 19.28
CA VAL A 415 -10.60 -19.24 19.37
C VAL A 415 -11.00 -18.88 20.79
N LYS A 416 -10.55 -19.64 21.81
CA LYS A 416 -10.83 -19.34 23.23
C LYS A 416 -10.32 -17.96 23.65
N GLN A 417 -9.13 -17.59 23.21
CA GLN A 417 -8.55 -16.25 23.48
C GLN A 417 -9.42 -15.13 22.93
N MET A 418 -9.91 -15.27 21.70
CA MET A 418 -10.68 -14.24 20.98
C MET A 418 -12.18 -14.32 21.22
N TRP A 419 -12.67 -15.36 21.89
CA TRP A 419 -14.08 -15.55 22.16
C TRP A 419 -14.77 -14.37 22.85
N PRO A 420 -14.20 -13.76 23.91
CA PRO A 420 -14.81 -12.60 24.53
C PRO A 420 -14.95 -11.38 23.60
N LEU A 421 -14.02 -11.22 22.62
CA LEU A 421 -14.11 -10.18 21.62
C LEU A 421 -15.29 -10.42 20.68
N LEU A 422 -15.43 -11.67 20.20
CA LEU A 422 -16.51 -12.08 19.29
C LEU A 422 -17.88 -11.90 19.96
N VAL A 423 -18.02 -12.38 21.20
CA VAL A 423 -19.28 -12.24 21.96
C VAL A 423 -19.70 -10.79 22.10
N ARG A 424 -18.77 -9.93 22.54
CA ARG A 424 -19.07 -8.49 22.68
C ARG A 424 -19.47 -7.85 21.36
N HIS A 425 -18.84 -8.26 20.26
CA HIS A 425 -19.19 -7.75 18.93
C HIS A 425 -20.61 -8.17 18.52
N LEU A 426 -20.96 -9.45 18.66
CA LEU A 426 -22.30 -9.94 18.31
C LEU A 426 -23.41 -9.27 19.14
N ASP A 427 -23.16 -9.07 20.43
CA ASP A 427 -24.09 -8.35 21.32
C ASP A 427 -24.18 -6.84 20.92
N TRP A 428 -23.10 -6.24 20.45
CA TRP A 428 -23.05 -4.87 19.96
C TRP A 428 -23.83 -4.70 18.64
N GLU A 429 -23.65 -5.61 17.70
CA GLU A 429 -24.38 -5.64 16.43
C GLU A 429 -25.88 -5.74 16.68
N LYS A 430 -26.31 -6.73 17.46
CA LYS A 430 -27.72 -6.95 17.76
C LYS A 430 -28.36 -5.74 18.44
N ARG A 431 -27.68 -5.14 19.42
CA ARG A 431 -28.19 -3.97 20.16
C ARG A 431 -28.36 -2.74 19.30
N ASN A 432 -27.46 -2.52 18.32
CA ASN A 432 -27.43 -1.28 17.56
C ASN A 432 -28.09 -1.38 16.18
N PHE A 433 -28.18 -2.59 15.61
CA PHE A 433 -28.57 -2.78 14.22
C PHE A 433 -29.74 -3.75 13.99
N ASP A 434 -30.31 -4.38 15.03
CA ASP A 434 -31.58 -5.11 14.99
C ASP A 434 -32.52 -4.54 16.06
N ILE A 435 -32.76 -3.23 16.01
CA ILE A 435 -33.47 -2.47 17.07
C ILE A 435 -34.94 -2.88 17.17
N ASP A 436 -35.59 -3.13 16.04
CA ASP A 436 -37.00 -3.55 15.97
C ASP A 436 -37.15 -5.07 16.06
N ALA A 437 -36.06 -5.78 16.24
CA ALA A 437 -36.00 -7.23 16.43
C ALA A 437 -36.67 -8.03 15.30
N ASP A 438 -36.63 -7.53 14.06
CA ASP A 438 -37.21 -8.21 12.90
C ASP A 438 -36.23 -9.23 12.24
N GLY A 439 -34.97 -9.24 12.65
CA GLY A 439 -33.93 -10.13 12.17
C GLY A 439 -33.19 -9.62 10.93
N LEU A 440 -33.51 -8.44 10.46
CA LEU A 440 -32.73 -7.73 9.48
C LEU A 440 -31.83 -6.71 10.17
N TYR A 441 -30.55 -6.72 9.84
CA TYR A 441 -29.59 -5.81 10.44
C TYR A 441 -29.49 -4.50 9.63
N ASP A 442 -29.74 -3.41 10.31
CA ASP A 442 -29.71 -2.05 9.75
C ASP A 442 -28.29 -1.64 9.34
N SER A 443 -28.21 -0.68 8.45
CA SER A 443 -26.96 0.02 8.15
C SER A 443 -27.23 1.49 7.80
N TYR A 444 -26.25 2.34 8.09
CA TYR A 444 -26.28 3.76 7.72
C TYR A 444 -25.17 4.09 6.73
N ALA A 445 -24.15 3.29 6.67
CA ALA A 445 -23.02 3.44 5.76
C ALA A 445 -22.44 2.08 5.40
N ALA A 446 -21.81 2.00 4.23
CA ALA A 446 -20.99 0.87 3.82
C ALA A 446 -19.68 1.41 3.22
N ILE A 447 -18.86 2.03 4.07
CA ILE A 447 -17.60 2.70 3.71
C ILE A 447 -16.61 1.70 3.08
N TRP A 448 -16.63 0.44 3.52
CA TRP A 448 -15.83 -0.63 2.95
C TRP A 448 -16.15 -0.93 1.47
N ALA A 449 -17.36 -0.63 1.02
CA ALA A 449 -17.77 -0.80 -0.38
C ALA A 449 -17.51 0.47 -1.20
N SER A 450 -17.81 1.64 -0.63
CA SER A 450 -17.58 2.96 -1.23
C SER A 450 -17.67 4.05 -0.17
N ASP A 451 -16.73 4.96 -0.14
CA ASP A 451 -16.70 6.09 0.82
C ASP A 451 -17.98 6.94 0.81
N ALA A 452 -18.72 6.94 -0.30
CA ALA A 452 -19.95 7.71 -0.47
C ALA A 452 -21.22 6.90 -0.24
N LEU A 453 -21.13 5.59 0.02
CA LEU A 453 -22.32 4.77 0.17
C LEU A 453 -22.98 4.99 1.52
N GLN A 454 -24.16 5.56 1.48
CA GLN A 454 -24.99 5.86 2.63
C GLN A 454 -26.37 5.22 2.46
N TYR A 455 -26.94 4.75 3.57
CA TYR A 455 -28.30 4.24 3.66
C TYR A 455 -29.14 5.13 4.58
N SER A 456 -30.44 5.07 4.44
CA SER A 456 -31.40 5.76 5.32
C SER A 456 -31.65 5.03 6.65
N GLY A 457 -30.88 3.97 6.93
CA GLY A 457 -31.20 2.96 7.93
C GLY A 457 -32.12 1.89 7.32
N GLY A 458 -32.38 0.84 8.10
CA GLY A 458 -33.19 -0.29 7.67
C GLY A 458 -32.39 -1.54 7.37
N GLY A 459 -33.07 -2.65 7.21
CA GLY A 459 -32.50 -3.96 7.04
C GLY A 459 -31.75 -4.08 5.72
N VAL A 460 -30.43 -4.14 5.81
CA VAL A 460 -29.54 -4.17 4.63
C VAL A 460 -29.03 -5.59 4.39
N THR A 461 -29.09 -6.07 3.16
CA THR A 461 -28.75 -7.46 2.82
C THR A 461 -27.33 -7.81 3.22
N HIS A 462 -26.31 -6.99 2.90
CA HIS A 462 -24.93 -7.33 3.22
C HIS A 462 -24.64 -7.31 4.73
N SER A 463 -25.20 -6.36 5.48
CA SER A 463 -25.04 -6.30 6.95
C SER A 463 -25.70 -7.50 7.62
N SER A 464 -26.91 -7.86 7.17
CA SER A 464 -27.61 -9.05 7.64
C SER A 464 -26.86 -10.33 7.29
N ALA A 465 -26.24 -10.39 6.09
CA ALA A 465 -25.44 -11.53 5.65
C ALA A 465 -24.21 -11.76 6.54
N TYR A 466 -23.44 -10.72 6.84
CA TYR A 466 -22.32 -10.81 7.78
C TYR A 466 -22.76 -11.28 9.17
N ASN A 467 -23.86 -10.74 9.68
CA ASN A 467 -24.40 -11.13 10.99
C ASN A 467 -24.92 -12.58 10.99
N TYR A 468 -25.57 -13.05 9.91
CA TYR A 468 -25.93 -14.45 9.75
C TYR A 468 -24.71 -15.36 9.87
N ARG A 469 -23.68 -15.12 9.05
CA ARG A 469 -22.45 -15.94 9.05
C ARG A 469 -21.76 -15.89 10.41
N SER A 470 -21.63 -14.70 10.99
CA SER A 470 -20.94 -14.53 12.27
C SER A 470 -21.62 -15.32 13.38
N ASN A 471 -22.95 -15.29 13.47
CA ASN A 471 -23.71 -16.09 14.43
C ASN A 471 -23.63 -17.59 14.10
N LYS A 472 -23.74 -17.98 12.84
CA LYS A 472 -23.66 -19.38 12.40
C LYS A 472 -22.31 -20.02 12.75
N VAL A 473 -21.23 -19.28 12.51
CA VAL A 473 -19.87 -19.74 12.84
C VAL A 473 -19.65 -19.69 14.35
N ALA A 474 -20.14 -18.66 15.06
CA ALA A 474 -20.05 -18.57 16.51
C ALA A 474 -20.74 -19.77 17.21
N ALA A 475 -21.90 -20.21 16.72
CA ALA A 475 -22.56 -21.40 17.23
C ALA A 475 -21.68 -22.65 17.13
N LYS A 476 -20.99 -22.85 16.00
CA LYS A 476 -20.07 -23.98 15.82
C LYS A 476 -18.83 -23.85 16.71
N LEU A 477 -18.24 -22.64 16.78
CA LEU A 477 -17.07 -22.39 17.61
C LEU A 477 -17.37 -22.58 19.11
N ALA A 478 -18.55 -22.15 19.58
CA ALA A 478 -18.99 -22.38 20.96
C ALA A 478 -18.93 -23.87 21.33
N MET A 479 -19.50 -24.73 20.50
CA MET A 479 -19.44 -26.19 20.74
C MET A 479 -17.98 -26.71 20.79
N ILE A 480 -17.11 -26.22 19.92
CA ILE A 480 -15.70 -26.65 19.87
C ILE A 480 -14.94 -26.27 21.14
N ILE A 481 -15.24 -25.09 21.71
CA ILE A 481 -14.54 -24.61 22.91
C ILE A 481 -15.23 -24.93 24.23
N GLY A 482 -16.41 -25.59 24.18
CA GLY A 482 -17.18 -26.01 25.35
C GLY A 482 -18.12 -24.93 25.90
N GLU A 483 -18.53 -23.99 25.08
CA GLU A 483 -19.52 -22.96 25.39
C GLU A 483 -20.90 -23.28 24.80
N ASP A 484 -21.95 -22.62 25.27
CA ASP A 484 -23.31 -22.77 24.72
C ASP A 484 -23.50 -21.95 23.43
N GLY A 485 -23.73 -22.67 22.33
CA GLY A 485 -23.96 -22.09 21.00
C GLY A 485 -25.43 -21.80 20.68
N THR A 486 -26.37 -22.19 21.54
CA THR A 486 -27.82 -22.19 21.23
C THR A 486 -28.33 -20.81 20.83
N LYS A 487 -27.95 -19.76 21.55
CA LYS A 487 -28.39 -18.39 21.24
C LYS A 487 -27.90 -17.91 19.86
N TYR A 488 -26.72 -18.31 19.44
CA TYR A 488 -26.15 -17.93 18.17
C TYR A 488 -26.80 -18.67 17.00
N GLU A 489 -27.09 -19.98 17.16
CA GLU A 489 -27.82 -20.74 16.16
C GLU A 489 -29.26 -20.22 15.97
N ALA A 490 -29.92 -19.88 17.08
CA ALA A 490 -31.25 -19.27 17.02
C ALA A 490 -31.24 -17.91 16.30
N GLU A 491 -30.23 -17.06 16.56
CA GLU A 491 -30.08 -15.78 15.89
C GLU A 491 -29.78 -15.96 14.39
N ALA A 492 -28.85 -16.85 14.03
CA ALA A 492 -28.56 -17.16 12.63
C ALA A 492 -29.80 -17.62 11.87
N THR A 493 -30.61 -18.51 12.48
CA THR A 493 -31.86 -18.98 11.89
C THR A 493 -32.86 -17.83 11.68
N LYS A 494 -33.01 -16.96 12.68
CA LYS A 494 -33.86 -15.76 12.60
C LYS A 494 -33.46 -14.87 11.44
N ILE A 495 -32.17 -14.54 11.32
CA ILE A 495 -31.63 -13.69 10.25
C ILE A 495 -31.87 -14.32 8.87
N LEU A 496 -31.55 -15.62 8.70
CA LEU A 496 -31.74 -16.32 7.44
C LEU A 496 -33.20 -16.27 6.97
N ASN A 497 -34.14 -16.53 7.90
CA ASN A 497 -35.57 -16.46 7.61
C ASN A 497 -35.99 -15.03 7.24
N ALA A 498 -35.54 -14.02 7.97
CA ALA A 498 -35.86 -12.62 7.70
C ALA A 498 -35.36 -12.16 6.33
N ILE A 499 -34.12 -12.48 5.96
CA ILE A 499 -33.55 -12.11 4.65
C ILE A 499 -34.35 -12.77 3.53
N ASN A 500 -34.64 -14.08 3.62
CA ASN A 500 -35.38 -14.79 2.58
C ASN A 500 -36.86 -14.35 2.51
N GLN A 501 -37.45 -13.97 3.63
CA GLN A 501 -38.84 -13.49 3.65
C GLN A 501 -38.98 -12.05 3.13
N HIS A 502 -38.04 -11.16 3.43
CA HIS A 502 -38.21 -9.73 3.24
C HIS A 502 -37.33 -9.13 2.13
N LEU A 503 -36.18 -9.74 1.83
CA LEU A 503 -35.22 -9.19 0.87
C LEU A 503 -35.07 -10.05 -0.40
N TRP A 504 -35.42 -11.34 -0.37
CA TRP A 504 -35.47 -12.15 -1.57
C TRP A 504 -36.70 -11.79 -2.42
N MET A 505 -36.49 -11.38 -3.65
CA MET A 505 -37.56 -11.00 -4.59
C MET A 505 -37.83 -12.13 -5.59
N ASN A 506 -38.76 -13.02 -5.26
CA ASN A 506 -39.07 -14.22 -6.05
C ASN A 506 -39.34 -13.92 -7.55
N GLU A 507 -40.10 -12.86 -7.84
CA GLU A 507 -40.45 -12.49 -9.21
C GLU A 507 -39.28 -11.92 -10.00
N LYS A 508 -38.23 -11.43 -9.30
CA LYS A 508 -37.06 -10.80 -9.91
C LYS A 508 -35.87 -11.75 -9.97
N GLY A 509 -35.74 -12.65 -9.01
CA GLY A 509 -34.65 -13.61 -8.92
C GLY A 509 -33.34 -13.03 -8.35
N TRP A 510 -33.41 -12.02 -7.50
CA TRP A 510 -32.25 -11.52 -6.77
C TRP A 510 -32.63 -10.87 -5.44
N TYR A 511 -31.66 -10.65 -4.57
CA TYR A 511 -31.85 -9.98 -3.29
C TYR A 511 -31.96 -8.48 -3.47
N ALA A 512 -32.91 -7.84 -2.79
CA ALA A 512 -32.98 -6.39 -2.68
C ALA A 512 -31.75 -5.82 -1.97
N GLU A 513 -31.42 -4.59 -2.25
CA GLU A 513 -30.33 -3.89 -1.55
C GLU A 513 -30.65 -3.73 -0.07
N TYR A 514 -31.82 -3.17 0.23
CA TYR A 514 -32.29 -3.00 1.62
C TYR A 514 -33.81 -2.74 1.65
N LYS A 515 -34.33 -2.76 2.87
CA LYS A 515 -35.72 -2.41 3.22
C LYS A 515 -35.69 -1.25 4.22
N ASP A 516 -36.49 -0.20 4.00
CA ASP A 516 -36.55 0.93 4.89
C ASP A 516 -36.94 0.56 6.33
N LEU A 517 -36.31 1.19 7.32
CA LEU A 517 -36.66 1.05 8.73
C LEU A 517 -37.99 1.74 9.05
N LEU A 518 -38.24 2.90 8.45
CA LEU A 518 -39.34 3.81 8.77
C LEU A 518 -40.32 3.94 7.60
N GLY A 519 -41.43 4.63 7.83
CA GLY A 519 -42.44 4.96 6.83
C GLY A 519 -43.16 3.73 6.28
N ASN A 520 -43.25 3.61 4.95
CA ASN A 520 -43.93 2.53 4.27
C ASN A 520 -43.08 1.24 4.18
N LYS A 521 -41.90 1.21 4.78
CA LYS A 521 -40.95 0.07 4.77
C LYS A 521 -40.72 -0.47 3.35
N LEU A 522 -40.42 0.41 2.40
CA LEU A 522 -40.21 0.07 0.99
C LEU A 522 -38.96 -0.81 0.83
N VAL A 523 -39.06 -1.76 -0.10
CA VAL A 523 -37.94 -2.61 -0.50
C VAL A 523 -37.26 -1.99 -1.72
N HIS A 524 -35.93 -1.82 -1.64
CA HIS A 524 -35.12 -1.22 -2.70
C HIS A 524 -34.47 -2.28 -3.58
N PRO A 525 -34.96 -2.47 -4.81
CA PRO A 525 -34.62 -3.63 -5.63
C PRO A 525 -33.29 -3.51 -6.39
N SER A 526 -32.69 -2.33 -6.45
CA SER A 526 -31.47 -2.07 -7.24
C SER A 526 -30.23 -2.46 -6.45
N ALA A 527 -29.95 -3.75 -6.42
CA ALA A 527 -28.81 -4.31 -5.67
C ALA A 527 -27.46 -3.95 -6.30
N GLY A 528 -26.52 -3.56 -5.46
CA GLY A 528 -25.11 -3.47 -5.83
C GLY A 528 -24.43 -4.84 -5.90
N LEU A 529 -23.22 -4.89 -6.45
CA LEU A 529 -22.43 -6.13 -6.48
C LEU A 529 -22.20 -6.72 -5.10
N TRP A 530 -21.94 -5.86 -4.10
CA TRP A 530 -21.73 -6.28 -2.70
C TRP A 530 -22.96 -6.99 -2.11
N THR A 531 -24.16 -6.57 -2.43
CA THR A 531 -25.38 -7.27 -2.01
C THR A 531 -25.41 -8.70 -2.52
N ILE A 532 -25.12 -8.87 -3.81
CA ILE A 532 -25.19 -10.17 -4.47
C ILE A 532 -24.10 -11.12 -3.96
N TYR A 533 -22.83 -10.67 -3.94
CA TYR A 533 -21.77 -11.57 -3.55
C TYR A 533 -21.81 -11.91 -2.05
N HIS A 534 -22.28 -11.02 -1.17
CA HIS A 534 -22.42 -11.36 0.25
C HIS A 534 -23.56 -12.35 0.48
N ALA A 535 -24.69 -12.23 -0.20
CA ALA A 535 -25.76 -13.22 -0.09
C ALA A 535 -25.29 -14.64 -0.49
N ILE A 536 -24.39 -14.72 -1.47
CA ILE A 536 -23.81 -15.99 -1.93
C ILE A 536 -22.70 -16.49 -0.99
N ASP A 537 -21.74 -15.62 -0.68
CA ASP A 537 -20.49 -15.95 0.03
C ASP A 537 -20.76 -16.33 1.49
N GLU A 538 -21.72 -15.65 2.12
CA GLU A 538 -22.11 -15.91 3.49
C GLU A 538 -23.06 -17.13 3.64
N GLY A 539 -23.44 -17.75 2.52
CA GLY A 539 -24.26 -18.97 2.49
C GLY A 539 -25.74 -18.74 2.79
N ILE A 540 -26.27 -17.57 2.45
CA ILE A 540 -27.71 -17.26 2.54
C ILE A 540 -28.45 -17.78 1.32
N ALA A 541 -27.92 -17.51 0.14
CA ALA A 541 -28.49 -17.94 -1.11
C ALA A 541 -28.35 -19.45 -1.28
N ASP A 542 -29.45 -20.12 -1.59
CA ASP A 542 -29.37 -21.48 -2.10
C ASP A 542 -28.78 -21.51 -3.53
N PRO A 543 -28.43 -22.67 -4.10
CA PRO A 543 -27.81 -22.74 -5.42
C PRO A 543 -28.65 -22.11 -6.55
N ILE A 544 -29.97 -22.16 -6.47
CA ILE A 544 -30.86 -21.55 -7.46
C ILE A 544 -30.88 -20.03 -7.31
N GLN A 545 -31.04 -19.56 -6.08
CA GLN A 545 -30.97 -18.13 -5.74
C GLN A 545 -29.62 -17.52 -6.14
N ALA A 546 -28.52 -18.24 -5.85
CA ALA A 546 -27.18 -17.82 -6.26
C ALA A 546 -27.05 -17.69 -7.79
N TYR A 547 -27.51 -18.70 -8.54
CA TYR A 547 -27.51 -18.67 -10.00
C TYR A 547 -28.32 -17.49 -10.54
N GLN A 548 -29.54 -17.30 -10.05
CA GLN A 548 -30.41 -16.20 -10.49
C GLN A 548 -29.78 -14.82 -10.16
N SER A 549 -29.22 -14.67 -8.97
CA SER A 549 -28.52 -13.44 -8.57
C SER A 549 -27.30 -13.14 -9.44
N LEU A 550 -26.55 -14.17 -9.87
CA LEU A 550 -25.46 -13.99 -10.85
C LEU A 550 -25.97 -13.57 -12.23
N GLN A 551 -27.15 -14.06 -12.66
CA GLN A 551 -27.76 -13.58 -13.90
C GLN A 551 -28.16 -12.09 -13.81
N TYR A 552 -28.60 -11.62 -12.63
CA TYR A 552 -28.84 -10.20 -12.40
C TYR A 552 -27.59 -9.35 -12.67
N ILE A 553 -26.40 -9.82 -12.21
CA ILE A 553 -25.14 -9.13 -12.49
C ILE A 553 -24.90 -9.02 -14.00
N ASN A 554 -25.10 -10.11 -14.74
CA ASN A 554 -24.83 -10.15 -16.17
C ASN A 554 -25.77 -9.28 -17.01
N TYR A 555 -27.03 -9.19 -16.60
CA TYR A 555 -28.07 -8.58 -17.45
C TYR A 555 -28.57 -7.22 -16.96
N HIS A 556 -28.42 -6.90 -15.69
CA HIS A 556 -29.01 -5.69 -15.11
C HIS A 556 -27.97 -4.69 -14.56
N ILE A 557 -26.78 -5.15 -14.16
CA ILE A 557 -25.72 -4.23 -13.77
C ILE A 557 -25.00 -3.74 -15.02
N PRO A 558 -24.88 -2.41 -15.25
CA PRO A 558 -24.22 -1.88 -16.44
C PRO A 558 -22.76 -2.33 -16.56
N HIS A 559 -22.39 -2.85 -17.72
CA HIS A 559 -21.02 -3.16 -18.09
C HIS A 559 -20.49 -2.07 -19.01
N ILE A 560 -19.56 -1.27 -18.53
CA ILE A 560 -18.94 -0.20 -19.32
C ILE A 560 -17.61 -0.72 -19.87
N PRO A 561 -17.47 -0.92 -21.19
CA PRO A 561 -16.20 -1.30 -21.79
C PRO A 561 -15.16 -0.21 -21.57
N ILE A 562 -14.06 -0.55 -20.93
CA ILE A 562 -12.93 0.36 -20.76
C ILE A 562 -11.87 -0.02 -21.80
N ILE A 563 -11.61 0.90 -22.74
CA ILE A 563 -10.44 0.78 -23.62
C ILE A 563 -9.27 1.44 -22.91
N ALA A 564 -8.45 0.64 -22.28
CA ALA A 564 -7.18 1.09 -21.73
C ALA A 564 -6.14 1.12 -22.84
N LYS A 565 -5.59 2.29 -23.15
CA LYS A 565 -4.31 2.38 -23.85
C LYS A 565 -3.24 2.04 -22.81
N GLY A 566 -2.58 0.90 -22.97
CA GLY A 566 -1.52 0.38 -22.10
C GLY A 566 -0.29 1.29 -22.05
#